data_1547abc339328ad519f7f2a19c2437bb
#
_entry.id   1547abc339328ad519f7f2a19c2437bb
#
_cell.length_a   1.000
_cell.length_b   1.000
_cell.length_c   1.000
_cell.angle_alpha   90.00
_cell.angle_beta   90.00
_cell.angle_gamma   90.00
#
_symmetry.space_group_name_H-M   'P 1'
#
loop_
_entity.id
_entity.type
_entity.pdbx_description
1 polymer ?
#
loop_
_entity_poly.entity_id
_entity_poly.type
_entity_poly.pdbx_seq_one_letter_code
_entity_poly.pdbx_strand_id
1 'polypeptide(L)'
;HGFLETPYRKVNDGKVTDQIDYLSAIEEGQYVIAQANAEIDDAGMLAGDLVSCRHKGEFLLATSDMVQYMDVAPGQIVSVAASLIPFLEHDDANRALMGANMQRQAVPCLRPEKPLVGTGIERRVAVDSGTAVQATRGGIVDYVDANRVVVRVNDNETLPGEVGVDIYNMIKYTRSNQNTNINQRPVVKVGDLIAKGDVVADGASTDLGELALGQNMLIAFMPWNGYNFE
;
A
#
# COMPACT_ATOMS: atom_id res chain seq x y z
N HIS A 1 -6.28 4.44 -22.74
CA HIS A 1 -5.50 3.38 -23.39
C HIS A 1 -5.39 2.09 -22.54
N GLY A 2 -5.84 2.09 -21.27
CA GLY A 2 -5.77 0.90 -20.40
C GLY A 2 -4.41 0.64 -19.75
N PHE A 3 -3.46 1.55 -19.87
CA PHE A 3 -2.17 1.48 -19.21
C PHE A 3 -2.17 2.29 -17.90
N LEU A 4 -1.39 1.82 -16.92
CA LEU A 4 -1.12 2.58 -15.70
C LEU A 4 0.06 3.54 -15.94
N GLU A 5 -0.03 4.73 -15.38
CA GLU A 5 1.09 5.65 -15.28
C GLU A 5 1.86 5.35 -14.00
N THR A 6 3.18 5.25 -14.11
CA THR A 6 4.08 5.01 -13.00
C THR A 6 5.05 6.18 -12.79
N PRO A 7 5.49 6.45 -11.55
CA PRO A 7 6.41 7.53 -11.29
C PRO A 7 7.84 7.18 -11.69
N TYR A 8 8.53 8.16 -12.23
CA TYR A 8 9.97 8.10 -12.52
C TYR A 8 10.66 9.37 -12.06
N ARG A 9 11.88 9.23 -11.55
CA ARG A 9 12.72 10.37 -11.19
C ARG A 9 13.40 10.92 -12.45
N LYS A 10 13.32 12.21 -12.67
CA LYS A 10 13.98 12.85 -13.80
C LYS A 10 15.47 12.97 -13.56
N VAL A 11 16.26 12.63 -14.56
CA VAL A 11 17.71 12.77 -14.56
C VAL A 11 18.13 13.80 -15.61
N ASN A 12 18.90 14.80 -15.20
CA ASN A 12 19.43 15.82 -16.08
C ASN A 12 20.97 15.75 -16.03
N ASP A 13 21.60 15.51 -17.17
CA ASP A 13 23.08 15.46 -17.32
C ASP A 13 23.77 14.59 -16.25
N GLY A 14 23.22 13.41 -15.99
CA GLY A 14 23.71 12.47 -14.98
C GLY A 14 23.35 12.79 -13.53
N LYS A 15 22.67 13.92 -13.26
CA LYS A 15 22.20 14.29 -11.94
C LYS A 15 20.73 13.86 -11.74
N VAL A 16 20.50 13.06 -10.72
CA VAL A 16 19.15 12.66 -10.31
C VAL A 16 18.49 13.83 -9.60
N THR A 17 17.30 14.22 -10.07
CA THR A 17 16.51 15.32 -9.49
C THR A 17 15.36 14.77 -8.62
N ASP A 18 14.77 15.64 -7.81
CA ASP A 18 13.57 15.31 -7.03
C ASP A 18 12.27 15.47 -7.83
N GLN A 19 12.37 15.88 -9.09
CA GLN A 19 11.21 15.97 -9.98
C GLN A 19 10.75 14.57 -10.36
N ILE A 20 9.46 14.30 -10.15
CA ILE A 20 8.82 13.01 -10.47
C ILE A 20 7.84 13.26 -11.60
N ASP A 21 8.03 12.55 -12.71
CA ASP A 21 7.12 12.53 -13.85
C ASP A 21 6.43 11.18 -13.92
N TYR A 22 5.15 11.18 -14.26
CA TYR A 22 4.38 9.96 -14.44
C TYR A 22 4.33 9.61 -15.92
N LEU A 23 4.83 8.41 -16.26
CA LEU A 23 4.89 7.91 -17.61
C LEU A 23 4.08 6.62 -17.76
N SER A 24 3.36 6.50 -18.87
CA SER A 24 2.74 5.25 -19.28
C SER A 24 3.76 4.34 -19.99
N ALA A 25 3.41 3.07 -20.19
CA ALA A 25 4.28 2.12 -20.89
C ALA A 25 4.60 2.55 -22.33
N ILE A 26 3.72 3.29 -22.98
CA ILE A 26 3.92 3.81 -24.35
C ILE A 26 5.01 4.90 -24.34
N GLU A 27 4.96 5.80 -23.38
CA GLU A 27 5.93 6.89 -23.24
C GLU A 27 7.29 6.38 -22.73
N GLU A 28 7.28 5.42 -21.82
CA GLU A 28 8.47 4.81 -21.22
C GLU A 28 9.45 4.28 -22.30
N GLY A 29 8.94 3.64 -23.35
CA GLY A 29 9.76 3.10 -24.43
C GLY A 29 10.61 4.12 -25.19
N GLN A 30 10.31 5.41 -25.08
CA GLN A 30 11.02 6.49 -25.76
C GLN A 30 12.26 6.97 -24.99
N TYR A 31 12.36 6.64 -23.72
CA TYR A 31 13.39 7.15 -22.81
C TYR A 31 14.37 6.08 -22.38
N VAL A 32 15.59 6.51 -22.04
CA VAL A 32 16.59 5.67 -21.39
C VAL A 32 16.38 5.78 -19.87
N ILE A 33 16.03 4.68 -19.24
CA ILE A 33 15.65 4.64 -17.82
C ILE A 33 16.63 3.77 -17.03
N ALA A 34 17.31 4.38 -16.05
CA ALA A 34 18.19 3.67 -15.13
C ALA A 34 17.40 2.86 -14.10
N GLN A 35 17.99 1.77 -13.62
CA GLN A 35 17.41 0.97 -12.56
C GLN A 35 17.45 1.69 -11.20
N ALA A 36 16.51 1.38 -10.31
CA ALA A 36 16.42 1.99 -9.00
C ALA A 36 17.61 1.70 -8.07
N ASN A 37 18.34 0.61 -8.31
CA ASN A 37 19.53 0.21 -7.57
C ASN A 37 20.84 0.84 -8.09
N ALA A 38 20.75 1.74 -9.09
CA ALA A 38 21.93 2.46 -9.56
C ALA A 38 22.53 3.31 -8.42
N GLU A 39 23.85 3.26 -8.28
CA GLU A 39 24.55 4.03 -7.26
C GLU A 39 24.50 5.52 -7.56
N ILE A 40 24.22 6.30 -6.54
CA ILE A 40 24.16 7.77 -6.58
C ILE A 40 25.19 8.28 -5.57
N ASP A 41 26.01 9.23 -5.96
CA ASP A 41 26.96 9.88 -5.05
C ASP A 41 26.27 10.91 -4.14
N ASP A 42 27.01 11.45 -3.17
CA ASP A 42 26.50 12.45 -2.23
C ASP A 42 26.07 13.77 -2.90
N ALA A 43 26.51 14.03 -4.12
CA ALA A 43 26.12 15.19 -4.92
C ALA A 43 24.85 14.94 -5.76
N GLY A 44 24.33 13.71 -5.74
CA GLY A 44 23.15 13.31 -6.52
C GLY A 44 23.46 12.90 -7.95
N MET A 45 24.73 12.69 -8.30
CA MET A 45 25.15 12.22 -9.62
C MET A 45 25.14 10.69 -9.68
N LEU A 46 24.80 10.14 -10.83
CA LEU A 46 24.95 8.70 -11.07
C LEU A 46 26.42 8.31 -11.02
N ALA A 47 26.76 7.36 -10.13
CA ALA A 47 28.12 6.87 -9.97
C ALA A 47 28.48 5.89 -11.08
N GLY A 48 29.78 5.88 -11.46
CA GLY A 48 30.30 4.98 -12.47
C GLY A 48 30.20 5.50 -13.91
N ASP A 49 31.03 4.94 -14.77
CA ASP A 49 31.10 5.34 -16.19
C ASP A 49 29.94 4.78 -17.00
N LEU A 50 29.43 3.60 -16.60
CA LEU A 50 28.31 2.91 -17.26
C LEU A 50 27.25 2.54 -16.23
N VAL A 51 26.00 2.86 -16.56
CA VAL A 51 24.81 2.59 -15.75
C VAL A 51 23.93 1.58 -16.48
N SER A 52 23.41 0.61 -15.73
CA SER A 52 22.46 -0.38 -16.24
C SER A 52 21.10 0.31 -16.50
N CYS A 53 20.67 0.31 -17.74
CA CYS A 53 19.48 0.99 -18.21
C CYS A 53 18.61 0.07 -19.06
N ARG A 54 17.35 0.49 -19.26
CA ARG A 54 16.47 -0.10 -20.27
C ARG A 54 16.02 0.96 -21.26
N HIS A 55 15.93 0.56 -22.52
CA HIS A 55 15.44 1.39 -23.62
C HIS A 55 14.72 0.51 -24.64
N LYS A 56 13.50 0.90 -25.02
CA LYS A 56 12.68 0.14 -25.99
C LYS A 56 12.51 -1.35 -25.66
N GLY A 57 12.42 -1.68 -24.37
CA GLY A 57 12.26 -3.07 -23.91
C GLY A 57 13.56 -3.88 -23.86
N GLU A 58 14.70 -3.30 -24.18
CA GLU A 58 16.02 -3.94 -24.10
C GLU A 58 16.83 -3.38 -22.93
N PHE A 59 17.65 -4.24 -22.31
CA PHE A 59 18.60 -3.84 -21.30
C PHE A 59 19.93 -3.48 -21.95
N LEU A 60 20.49 -2.35 -21.57
CA LEU A 60 21.74 -1.84 -22.09
C LEU A 60 22.56 -1.15 -20.98
N LEU A 61 23.85 -0.98 -21.25
CA LEU A 61 24.72 -0.13 -20.44
C LEU A 61 24.87 1.21 -21.16
N ALA A 62 24.54 2.29 -20.49
CA ALA A 62 24.63 3.64 -21.01
C ALA A 62 25.49 4.50 -20.12
N THR A 63 26.08 5.54 -20.69
CA THR A 63 26.80 6.58 -19.91
C THR A 63 25.78 7.41 -19.12
N SER A 64 26.19 7.98 -18.01
CA SER A 64 25.32 8.78 -17.15
C SER A 64 24.62 9.94 -17.88
N ASP A 65 25.27 10.51 -18.89
CA ASP A 65 24.74 11.61 -19.70
C ASP A 65 23.55 11.21 -20.58
N MET A 66 23.46 9.92 -20.94
CA MET A 66 22.36 9.39 -21.77
C MET A 66 21.11 9.04 -20.97
N VAL A 67 21.22 8.94 -19.65
CA VAL A 67 20.10 8.58 -18.78
C VAL A 67 19.13 9.75 -18.67
N GLN A 68 17.87 9.51 -18.94
CA GLN A 68 16.80 10.53 -18.91
C GLN A 68 15.91 10.41 -17.68
N TYR A 69 15.67 9.19 -17.22
CA TYR A 69 14.88 8.87 -16.04
C TYR A 69 15.51 7.76 -15.22
N MET A 70 15.11 7.67 -13.98
CA MET A 70 15.49 6.60 -13.05
C MET A 70 14.26 6.06 -12.35
N ASP A 71 14.18 4.74 -12.16
CA ASP A 71 13.13 4.13 -11.37
C ASP A 71 13.14 4.64 -9.92
N VAL A 72 11.97 4.85 -9.35
CA VAL A 72 11.84 5.34 -7.96
C VAL A 72 12.22 4.25 -6.96
N ALA A 73 11.73 3.02 -7.18
CA ALA A 73 12.00 1.88 -6.31
C ALA A 73 11.97 0.57 -7.10
N PRO A 74 12.73 -0.46 -6.69
CA PRO A 74 12.68 -1.77 -7.35
C PRO A 74 11.30 -2.41 -7.30
N GLY A 75 10.53 -2.15 -6.24
CA GLY A 75 9.20 -2.71 -6.03
C GLY A 75 8.09 -2.17 -6.93
N GLN A 76 8.33 -1.10 -7.70
CA GLN A 76 7.28 -0.53 -8.56
C GLN A 76 6.86 -1.41 -9.74
N ILE A 77 7.64 -2.41 -10.08
CA ILE A 77 7.34 -3.36 -11.17
C ILE A 77 6.35 -4.45 -10.78
N VAL A 78 6.10 -4.66 -9.49
CA VAL A 78 5.19 -5.69 -8.99
C VAL A 78 3.79 -5.15 -8.80
N SER A 79 2.78 -6.03 -8.92
CA SER A 79 1.39 -5.69 -8.64
C SER A 79 1.15 -5.44 -7.15
N VAL A 80 0.01 -4.83 -6.81
CA VAL A 80 -0.38 -4.62 -5.41
C VAL A 80 -0.46 -5.94 -4.64
N ALA A 81 -1.03 -6.99 -5.25
CA ALA A 81 -1.13 -8.30 -4.61
C ALA A 81 0.25 -8.91 -4.33
N ALA A 82 1.17 -8.84 -5.28
CA ALA A 82 2.54 -9.32 -5.09
C ALA A 82 3.32 -8.48 -4.08
N SER A 83 3.07 -7.18 -4.01
CA SER A 83 3.74 -6.28 -3.06
C SER A 83 3.32 -6.49 -1.59
N LEU A 84 2.24 -7.24 -1.34
CA LEU A 84 1.82 -7.67 -0.01
C LEU A 84 2.56 -8.91 0.51
N ILE A 85 3.32 -9.60 -0.33
CA ILE A 85 4.04 -10.83 0.04
C ILE A 85 5.37 -10.44 0.70
N PRO A 86 5.59 -10.72 1.98
CA PRO A 86 6.87 -10.49 2.61
C PRO A 86 7.92 -11.47 2.07
N PHE A 87 9.16 -11.01 1.94
CA PHE A 87 10.28 -11.79 1.39
C PHE A 87 10.01 -12.35 -0.01
N LEU A 88 9.32 -11.58 -0.84
CA LEU A 88 8.97 -11.98 -2.22
C LEU A 88 10.20 -12.36 -3.06
N GLU A 89 11.32 -11.70 -2.84
CA GLU A 89 12.59 -11.94 -3.53
C GLU A 89 13.19 -13.34 -3.26
N HIS A 90 12.74 -14.02 -2.22
CA HIS A 90 13.15 -15.38 -1.87
C HIS A 90 12.23 -16.47 -2.43
N ASP A 91 11.12 -16.08 -3.05
CA ASP A 91 10.14 -17.02 -3.60
C ASP A 91 10.35 -17.24 -5.10
N ASP A 92 10.09 -18.47 -5.55
CA ASP A 92 9.99 -18.76 -6.97
C ASP A 92 8.78 -18.05 -7.59
N ALA A 93 8.92 -17.58 -8.83
CA ALA A 93 7.90 -16.83 -9.53
C ALA A 93 6.55 -17.58 -9.63
N ASN A 94 6.58 -18.89 -9.86
CA ASN A 94 5.36 -19.70 -9.93
C ASN A 94 4.62 -19.75 -8.59
N ARG A 95 5.36 -19.90 -7.49
CA ARG A 95 4.76 -19.92 -6.14
C ARG A 95 4.27 -18.54 -5.71
N ALA A 96 4.98 -17.49 -6.05
CA ALA A 96 4.54 -16.11 -5.83
C ALA A 96 3.23 -15.82 -6.57
N LEU A 97 3.10 -16.25 -7.82
CA LEU A 97 1.88 -16.12 -8.59
C LEU A 97 0.69 -16.84 -7.91
N MET A 98 0.90 -18.08 -7.48
CA MET A 98 -0.14 -18.85 -6.75
C MET A 98 -0.55 -18.14 -5.47
N GLY A 99 0.41 -17.67 -4.67
CA GLY A 99 0.18 -16.93 -3.44
C GLY A 99 -0.59 -15.62 -3.66
N ALA A 100 -0.20 -14.84 -4.65
CA ALA A 100 -0.88 -13.60 -5.02
C ALA A 100 -2.34 -13.84 -5.44
N ASN A 101 -2.61 -14.91 -6.18
CA ASN A 101 -3.96 -15.30 -6.56
C ASN A 101 -4.80 -15.75 -5.36
N MET A 102 -4.21 -16.52 -4.44
CA MET A 102 -4.91 -16.98 -3.23
C MET A 102 -5.22 -15.86 -2.25
N GLN A 103 -4.40 -14.82 -2.14
CA GLN A 103 -4.71 -13.63 -1.34
C GLN A 103 -6.05 -12.99 -1.73
N ARG A 104 -6.37 -12.96 -3.01
CA ARG A 104 -7.63 -12.39 -3.52
C ARG A 104 -8.86 -13.24 -3.21
N GLN A 105 -8.67 -14.48 -2.76
CA GLN A 105 -9.72 -15.44 -2.41
C GLN A 105 -9.87 -15.59 -0.90
N ALA A 106 -9.19 -14.77 -0.11
CA ALA A 106 -9.24 -14.84 1.34
C ALA A 106 -10.64 -14.52 1.87
N VAL A 107 -11.12 -15.36 2.78
CA VAL A 107 -12.39 -15.15 3.47
C VAL A 107 -12.15 -14.33 4.74
N PRO A 108 -12.94 -13.29 5.02
CA PRO A 108 -12.80 -12.50 6.24
C PRO A 108 -12.94 -13.34 7.50
N CYS A 109 -11.95 -13.24 8.38
CA CYS A 109 -11.99 -13.89 9.69
C CYS A 109 -12.88 -13.13 10.67
N LEU A 110 -13.41 -13.84 11.68
CA LEU A 110 -14.16 -13.21 12.77
C LEU A 110 -13.30 -12.25 13.60
N ARG A 111 -12.04 -12.62 13.83
CA ARG A 111 -11.04 -11.78 14.49
C ARG A 111 -9.78 -11.76 13.64
N PRO A 112 -9.70 -10.88 12.67
CA PRO A 112 -8.48 -10.72 11.91
C PRO A 112 -7.39 -10.09 12.78
N GLU A 113 -6.14 -10.50 12.55
CA GLU A 113 -4.97 -9.92 13.20
C GLU A 113 -4.05 -9.32 12.15
N LYS A 114 -3.53 -8.13 12.41
CA LYS A 114 -2.52 -7.56 11.54
C LYS A 114 -1.28 -8.46 11.50
N PRO A 115 -0.65 -8.65 10.35
CA PRO A 115 0.52 -9.50 10.26
C PRO A 115 1.68 -8.91 11.08
N LEU A 116 2.42 -9.76 11.78
CA LEU A 116 3.64 -9.38 12.49
C LEU A 116 4.77 -9.05 11.52
N VAL A 117 4.81 -9.74 10.39
CA VAL A 117 5.75 -9.50 9.30
C VAL A 117 4.96 -9.04 8.08
N GLY A 118 5.22 -7.85 7.64
CA GLY A 118 4.52 -7.22 6.51
C GLY A 118 5.46 -6.40 5.66
N THR A 119 4.94 -5.85 4.59
CA THR A 119 5.69 -5.05 3.60
C THR A 119 5.51 -3.54 3.77
N GLY A 120 4.59 -3.12 4.64
CA GLY A 120 4.26 -1.71 4.87
C GLY A 120 3.17 -1.15 3.97
N ILE A 121 2.78 -1.86 2.91
CA ILE A 121 1.69 -1.42 2.01
C ILE A 121 0.30 -1.77 2.56
N GLU A 122 0.21 -2.62 3.57
CA GLU A 122 -1.05 -3.11 4.15
C GLU A 122 -1.98 -1.98 4.59
N ARG A 123 -1.41 -0.96 5.22
CA ARG A 123 -2.17 0.21 5.67
C ARG A 123 -2.78 0.97 4.48
N ARG A 124 -1.99 1.18 3.44
CA ARG A 124 -2.43 1.89 2.25
C ARG A 124 -3.53 1.12 1.51
N VAL A 125 -3.37 -0.19 1.40
CA VAL A 125 -4.37 -1.07 0.78
C VAL A 125 -5.68 -1.06 1.56
N ALA A 126 -5.64 -1.18 2.88
CA ALA A 126 -6.84 -1.14 3.73
C ALA A 126 -7.60 0.18 3.59
N VAL A 127 -6.88 1.29 3.53
CA VAL A 127 -7.43 2.64 3.40
C VAL A 127 -8.03 2.85 2.00
N ASP A 128 -7.28 2.56 0.95
CA ASP A 128 -7.69 2.81 -0.45
C ASP A 128 -8.79 1.86 -0.92
N SER A 129 -8.92 0.68 -0.30
CA SER A 129 -10.03 -0.25 -0.59
C SER A 129 -11.41 0.24 -0.13
N GLY A 130 -11.44 1.26 0.75
CA GLY A 130 -12.67 1.80 1.30
C GLY A 130 -13.35 0.94 2.35
N THR A 131 -12.72 -0.14 2.83
CA THR A 131 -13.27 -0.99 3.89
C THR A 131 -13.14 -0.34 5.27
N ALA A 132 -12.11 0.45 5.50
CA ALA A 132 -11.90 1.23 6.70
C ALA A 132 -12.51 2.63 6.56
N VAL A 133 -13.10 3.14 7.63
CA VAL A 133 -13.62 4.51 7.69
C VAL A 133 -12.51 5.46 8.07
N GLN A 134 -12.31 6.50 7.26
CA GLN A 134 -11.31 7.55 7.52
C GLN A 134 -11.97 8.84 7.96
N ALA A 135 -11.25 9.61 8.78
CA ALA A 135 -11.64 10.96 9.12
C ALA A 135 -11.51 11.91 7.92
N THR A 136 -12.58 12.60 7.58
CA THR A 136 -12.60 13.61 6.51
C THR A 136 -11.99 14.93 6.96
N ARG A 137 -12.12 15.25 8.24
CA ARG A 137 -11.55 16.43 8.89
C ARG A 137 -11.01 16.06 10.27
N GLY A 138 -9.99 16.79 10.74
CA GLY A 138 -9.45 16.60 12.08
C GLY A 138 -10.36 17.13 13.18
N GLY A 139 -10.25 16.56 14.37
CA GLY A 139 -11.05 16.96 15.50
C GLY A 139 -10.85 16.10 16.75
N ILE A 140 -11.81 16.21 17.66
CA ILE A 140 -11.87 15.44 18.89
C ILE A 140 -13.09 14.54 18.84
N VAL A 141 -12.91 13.27 19.22
CA VAL A 141 -14.01 12.30 19.28
C VAL A 141 -14.86 12.59 20.51
N ASP A 142 -16.12 12.97 20.28
CA ASP A 142 -17.07 13.29 21.35
C ASP A 142 -17.92 12.11 21.79
N TYR A 143 -18.27 11.23 20.85
CA TYR A 143 -19.13 10.08 21.12
C TYR A 143 -18.78 8.88 20.26
N VAL A 144 -18.79 7.71 20.83
CA VAL A 144 -18.51 6.45 20.14
C VAL A 144 -19.50 5.39 20.60
N ASP A 145 -20.16 4.77 19.65
CA ASP A 145 -20.91 3.53 19.87
C ASP A 145 -20.68 2.54 18.73
N ALA A 146 -21.30 1.38 18.78
CA ALA A 146 -21.12 0.35 17.74
C ALA A 146 -21.64 0.79 16.35
N ASN A 147 -22.54 1.76 16.27
CA ASN A 147 -23.18 2.20 15.03
C ASN A 147 -22.60 3.48 14.46
N ARG A 148 -22.01 4.33 15.31
CA ARG A 148 -21.52 5.64 14.86
C ARG A 148 -20.42 6.19 15.74
N VAL A 149 -19.63 7.06 15.14
CA VAL A 149 -18.64 7.90 15.81
C VAL A 149 -18.95 9.35 15.50
N VAL A 150 -19.01 10.19 16.52
CA VAL A 150 -19.24 11.62 16.39
C VAL A 150 -17.94 12.35 16.70
N VAL A 151 -17.50 13.17 15.77
CA VAL A 151 -16.26 13.96 15.85
C VAL A 151 -16.62 15.44 15.84
N ARG A 152 -16.16 16.17 16.86
CA ARG A 152 -16.18 17.64 16.86
C ARG A 152 -14.97 18.13 16.08
N VAL A 153 -15.23 18.75 14.93
CA VAL A 153 -14.21 19.24 14.02
C VAL A 153 -13.45 20.43 14.62
N ASN A 154 -12.16 20.53 14.37
CA ASN A 154 -11.36 21.67 14.76
C ASN A 154 -11.84 22.97 14.10
N ASP A 155 -11.82 24.09 14.81
CA ASP A 155 -12.31 25.38 14.30
C ASP A 155 -11.55 25.86 13.04
N ASN A 156 -10.27 25.53 12.93
CA ASN A 156 -9.43 25.88 11.77
C ASN A 156 -9.71 25.05 10.50
N GLU A 157 -10.40 23.91 10.64
CA GLU A 157 -10.81 23.05 9.52
C GLU A 157 -12.29 23.21 9.15
N THR A 158 -13.01 24.07 9.86
CA THR A 158 -14.42 24.38 9.61
C THR A 158 -14.53 25.68 8.84
N LEU A 159 -15.13 25.63 7.64
CA LEU A 159 -15.41 26.83 6.85
C LEU A 159 -16.64 27.57 7.37
N PRO A 160 -16.76 28.90 7.16
CA PRO A 160 -17.93 29.67 7.54
C PRO A 160 -19.20 29.09 6.89
N GLY A 161 -20.20 28.74 7.71
CA GLY A 161 -21.47 28.14 7.25
C GLY A 161 -21.49 26.61 7.20
N GLU A 162 -20.36 25.94 7.48
CA GLU A 162 -20.32 24.49 7.62
C GLU A 162 -20.66 24.04 9.04
N VAL A 163 -21.20 22.82 9.15
CA VAL A 163 -21.45 22.18 10.43
C VAL A 163 -20.11 21.73 11.04
N GLY A 164 -19.87 22.10 12.30
CA GLY A 164 -18.64 21.76 13.04
C GLY A 164 -18.59 20.35 13.60
N VAL A 165 -19.41 19.41 13.11
CA VAL A 165 -19.52 18.03 13.58
C VAL A 165 -19.57 17.09 12.41
N ASP A 166 -18.76 16.03 12.44
CA ASP A 166 -18.79 14.92 11.50
C ASP A 166 -19.33 13.68 12.20
N ILE A 167 -20.31 13.03 11.57
CA ILE A 167 -20.91 11.78 12.05
C ILE A 167 -20.54 10.68 11.08
N TYR A 168 -19.82 9.67 11.56
CA TYR A 168 -19.44 8.48 10.80
C TYR A 168 -20.36 7.33 11.20
N ASN A 169 -21.27 6.96 10.30
CA ASN A 169 -22.12 5.81 10.49
C ASN A 169 -21.43 4.56 9.98
N MET A 170 -21.39 3.52 10.79
CA MET A 170 -20.74 2.26 10.46
C MET A 170 -21.73 1.27 9.85
N ILE A 171 -21.25 0.51 8.86
CA ILE A 171 -22.01 -0.59 8.27
C ILE A 171 -21.96 -1.76 9.24
N LYS A 172 -23.13 -2.29 9.59
CA LYS A 172 -23.28 -3.37 10.57
C LYS A 172 -23.88 -4.62 9.92
N TYR A 173 -23.16 -5.73 9.99
CA TYR A 173 -23.62 -7.08 9.65
C TYR A 173 -24.42 -7.19 8.35
N THR A 174 -23.91 -6.58 7.29
CA THR A 174 -24.52 -6.68 5.97
C THR A 174 -23.88 -7.79 5.15
N ARG A 175 -24.64 -8.35 4.22
CA ARG A 175 -24.16 -9.36 3.30
C ARG A 175 -23.37 -8.71 2.15
N SER A 176 -22.20 -9.24 1.82
CA SER A 176 -21.46 -8.90 0.59
C SER A 176 -21.95 -9.71 -0.62
N ASN A 177 -21.52 -9.33 -1.82
CA ASN A 177 -21.82 -10.08 -3.06
C ASN A 177 -21.26 -11.51 -3.03
N GLN A 178 -20.21 -11.78 -2.26
CA GLN A 178 -19.60 -13.09 -2.08
C GLN A 178 -20.17 -13.87 -0.88
N ASN A 179 -21.31 -13.46 -0.33
CA ASN A 179 -21.94 -14.05 0.86
C ASN A 179 -21.07 -13.98 2.14
N THR A 180 -20.17 -13.01 2.21
CA THR A 180 -19.38 -12.73 3.41
C THR A 180 -20.02 -11.62 4.24
N ASN A 181 -19.64 -11.51 5.51
CA ASN A 181 -20.14 -10.49 6.42
C ASN A 181 -19.34 -9.19 6.27
N ILE A 182 -20.04 -8.08 6.08
CA ILE A 182 -19.48 -6.74 6.16
C ILE A 182 -19.90 -6.14 7.49
N ASN A 183 -18.93 -5.86 8.35
CA ASN A 183 -19.14 -5.24 9.65
C ASN A 183 -18.00 -4.30 9.96
N GLN A 184 -18.32 -3.08 10.38
CA GLN A 184 -17.33 -2.08 10.77
C GLN A 184 -17.35 -1.90 12.30
N ARG A 185 -16.16 -1.73 12.88
CA ARG A 185 -15.97 -1.54 14.32
C ARG A 185 -15.12 -0.30 14.58
N PRO A 186 -15.49 0.57 15.54
CA PRO A 186 -14.70 1.72 15.88
C PRO A 186 -13.38 1.32 16.52
N VAL A 187 -12.29 2.04 16.19
CA VAL A 187 -10.97 1.88 16.79
C VAL A 187 -10.60 3.04 17.69
N VAL A 188 -11.39 4.12 17.67
CA VAL A 188 -11.17 5.32 18.47
C VAL A 188 -12.01 5.28 19.73
N LYS A 189 -11.60 6.06 20.74
CA LYS A 189 -12.28 6.24 22.02
C LYS A 189 -12.69 7.70 22.17
N VAL A 190 -13.67 7.95 23.03
CA VAL A 190 -14.07 9.31 23.40
C VAL A 190 -12.89 10.08 23.96
N GLY A 191 -12.68 11.29 23.46
CA GLY A 191 -11.57 12.16 23.83
C GLY A 191 -10.31 12.04 22.97
N ASP A 192 -10.24 11.07 22.05
CA ASP A 192 -9.11 10.92 21.14
C ASP A 192 -9.03 12.11 20.18
N LEU A 193 -7.81 12.57 19.95
CA LEU A 193 -7.49 13.54 18.90
C LEU A 193 -7.25 12.80 17.60
N ILE A 194 -7.96 13.19 16.55
CA ILE A 194 -7.79 12.63 15.22
C ILE A 194 -7.43 13.72 14.21
N ALA A 195 -6.65 13.35 13.21
CA ALA A 195 -6.30 14.19 12.08
C ALA A 195 -7.04 13.72 10.83
N LYS A 196 -7.13 14.57 9.81
CA LYS A 196 -7.64 14.19 8.50
C LYS A 196 -6.89 12.97 7.96
N GLY A 197 -7.62 11.95 7.53
CA GLY A 197 -7.05 10.72 6.98
C GLY A 197 -6.76 9.63 8.00
N ASP A 198 -6.95 9.88 9.30
CA ASP A 198 -6.83 8.84 10.32
C ASP A 198 -7.97 7.83 10.22
N VAL A 199 -7.68 6.57 10.50
CA VAL A 199 -8.69 5.50 10.51
C VAL A 199 -9.54 5.62 11.77
N VAL A 200 -10.84 5.75 11.59
CA VAL A 200 -11.83 5.86 12.67
C VAL A 200 -12.45 4.51 13.01
N ALA A 201 -12.68 3.68 12.01
CA ALA A 201 -13.26 2.36 12.19
C ALA A 201 -12.62 1.33 11.23
N ASP A 202 -12.42 0.12 11.73
CA ASP A 202 -11.97 -1.02 10.93
C ASP A 202 -13.14 -1.68 10.21
N GLY A 203 -12.89 -2.13 8.99
CA GLY A 203 -13.83 -2.93 8.22
C GLY A 203 -13.54 -4.43 8.29
N ALA A 204 -14.10 -5.17 7.34
CA ALA A 204 -13.79 -6.58 7.15
C ALA A 204 -12.32 -6.77 6.76
N SER A 205 -11.66 -7.79 7.31
CA SER A 205 -10.25 -8.10 7.05
C SER A 205 -9.28 -6.93 7.32
N THR A 206 -9.60 -6.10 8.30
CA THR A 206 -8.73 -5.02 8.76
C THR A 206 -8.53 -5.08 10.26
N ASP A 207 -7.35 -4.69 10.71
CA ASP A 207 -6.99 -4.57 12.13
C ASP A 207 -6.14 -3.31 12.33
N LEU A 208 -6.63 -2.38 13.16
CA LEU A 208 -6.01 -1.07 13.42
C LEU A 208 -5.65 -0.30 12.13
N GLY A 209 -6.51 -0.37 11.13
CA GLY A 209 -6.33 0.30 9.84
C GLY A 209 -5.35 -0.39 8.89
N GLU A 210 -4.87 -1.58 9.22
CA GLU A 210 -4.01 -2.41 8.36
C GLU A 210 -4.77 -3.62 7.83
N LEU A 211 -4.41 -4.05 6.62
CA LEU A 211 -4.97 -5.25 6.02
C LEU A 211 -4.59 -6.48 6.84
N ALA A 212 -5.60 -7.24 7.27
CA ALA A 212 -5.46 -8.45 8.07
C ALA A 212 -6.29 -9.58 7.44
N LEU A 213 -5.65 -10.43 6.64
CA LEU A 213 -6.32 -11.52 5.91
C LEU A 213 -6.45 -12.80 6.72
N GLY A 214 -5.84 -12.88 7.89
CA GLY A 214 -5.85 -14.08 8.72
C GLY A 214 -5.43 -13.79 10.15
N GLN A 215 -4.79 -14.77 10.76
CA GLN A 215 -4.28 -14.71 12.13
C GLN A 215 -2.81 -15.13 12.18
N ASN A 216 -2.08 -14.58 13.14
CA ASN A 216 -0.71 -15.00 13.42
C ASN A 216 -0.72 -16.33 14.19
N MET A 217 0.09 -17.28 13.74
CA MET A 217 0.15 -18.62 14.34
C MET A 217 1.57 -18.94 14.75
N LEU A 218 1.71 -19.63 15.89
CA LEU A 218 2.97 -20.22 16.28
C LEU A 218 3.17 -21.52 15.52
N ILE A 219 4.27 -21.64 14.78
CA ILE A 219 4.58 -22.76 13.89
C ILE A 219 5.86 -23.42 14.33
N ALA A 220 5.88 -24.76 14.36
CA ALA A 220 7.10 -25.55 14.52
C ALA A 220 7.46 -26.24 13.21
N PHE A 221 8.72 -26.09 12.78
CA PHE A 221 9.27 -26.81 11.63
C PHE A 221 9.91 -28.11 12.11
N MET A 222 9.15 -29.20 12.08
CA MET A 222 9.58 -30.51 12.58
C MET A 222 8.80 -31.65 11.92
N PRO A 223 9.35 -32.87 11.81
CA PRO A 223 8.56 -34.03 11.47
C PRO A 223 7.50 -34.30 12.57
N TRP A 224 6.29 -34.63 12.17
CA TRP A 224 5.23 -34.95 13.11
C TRP A 224 4.53 -36.25 12.73
N ASN A 225 5.06 -37.37 13.24
CA ASN A 225 4.53 -38.73 13.04
C ASN A 225 4.24 -39.11 11.57
N GLY A 226 4.97 -38.54 10.64
CA GLY A 226 4.77 -38.75 9.19
C GLY A 226 3.55 -38.10 8.57
N TYR A 227 2.74 -37.33 9.33
CA TYR A 227 1.55 -36.65 8.78
C TYR A 227 1.87 -35.42 7.93
N ASN A 228 3.09 -34.95 7.99
CA ASN A 228 3.54 -33.74 7.23
C ASN A 228 4.69 -34.06 6.26
N PHE A 229 4.75 -35.29 5.72
CA PHE A 229 5.87 -35.69 4.87
C PHE A 229 5.87 -35.03 3.47
N GLU A 230 4.80 -34.47 3.02
CA GLU A 230 4.68 -33.60 1.87
C GLU A 230 4.29 -32.17 2.31
#